data_6c49c737057a047bf361982b3a322064
#
_entry.id   6c49c737057a047bf361982b3a322064
#
_cell.length_a   1.000
_cell.length_b   1.000
_cell.length_c   1.000
_cell.angle_alpha   90.00
_cell.angle_beta   90.00
_cell.angle_gamma   90.00
#
_symmetry.space_group_name_H-M   'P 1'
#
loop_
_entity.id
_entity.type
_entity.pdbx_description
1 polymer ?
#
loop_
_entity_poly.entity_id
_entity_poly.type
_entity_poly.pdbx_seq_one_letter_code
_entity_poly.pdbx_strand_id
1 'polypeptide(L)'
;MSKSKSIGTRAETAVRNYLLSVGYNPLDAHRNVLKGKDDEGDVWLREASGLIVFEVKGGKSAKDASFQQIGKWYEEAEKERDNADARFGFLVTQRAGVGYPRAGDWWAYASLGDLINLRTNFERIDNTLVRITLAELVKLIHG
;
A
#
# COMPACT_ATOMS: atom_id res chain seq x y z
N MET A 1 11.22 -16.14 14.97
CA MET A 1 10.82 -14.87 14.33
C MET A 1 10.66 -13.80 15.40
N SER A 2 11.22 -12.62 15.19
CA SER A 2 11.05 -11.51 16.11
C SER A 2 9.61 -11.01 16.13
N LYS A 3 9.22 -10.36 17.22
CA LYS A 3 7.88 -9.76 17.35
C LYS A 3 7.61 -8.73 16.23
N SER A 4 8.59 -7.91 15.88
CA SER A 4 8.46 -6.92 14.79
C SER A 4 8.25 -7.57 13.44
N LYS A 5 8.94 -8.66 13.13
CA LYS A 5 8.72 -9.43 11.89
C LYS A 5 7.32 -10.02 11.84
N SER A 6 6.85 -10.56 12.96
CA SER A 6 5.50 -11.13 13.05
C SER A 6 4.42 -10.06 12.80
N ILE A 7 4.58 -8.89 13.38
CA ILE A 7 3.66 -7.75 13.18
C ILE A 7 3.64 -7.32 11.72
N GLY A 8 4.82 -7.17 11.11
CA GLY A 8 4.93 -6.80 9.70
C GLY A 8 4.26 -7.82 8.78
N THR A 9 4.54 -9.10 8.99
CA THR A 9 3.94 -10.18 8.19
C THR A 9 2.42 -10.21 8.33
N ARG A 10 1.90 -10.02 9.53
CA ARG A 10 0.45 -10.00 9.76
C ARG A 10 -0.22 -8.81 9.08
N ALA A 11 0.42 -7.64 9.11
CA ALA A 11 -0.11 -6.46 8.44
C ALA A 11 -0.15 -6.64 6.92
N GLU A 12 0.93 -7.14 6.33
CA GLU A 12 0.99 -7.46 4.90
C GLU A 12 -0.07 -8.48 4.50
N THR A 13 -0.21 -9.54 5.29
CA THR A 13 -1.23 -10.58 5.06
C THR A 13 -2.64 -9.99 5.14
N ALA A 14 -2.90 -9.08 6.08
CA ALA A 14 -4.20 -8.44 6.22
C ALA A 14 -4.56 -7.62 4.98
N VAL A 15 -3.61 -6.87 4.44
CA VAL A 15 -3.82 -6.10 3.21
C VAL A 15 -4.09 -7.05 2.03
N ARG A 16 -3.28 -8.10 1.86
CA ARG A 16 -3.49 -9.10 0.83
C ARG A 16 -4.88 -9.74 0.95
N ASN A 17 -5.27 -10.15 2.16
CA ASN A 17 -6.57 -10.77 2.41
C ASN A 17 -7.72 -9.82 2.08
N TYR A 18 -7.57 -8.54 2.38
CA TYR A 18 -8.57 -7.56 1.98
C TYR A 18 -8.74 -7.51 0.46
N LEU A 19 -7.65 -7.46 -0.28
CA LEU A 19 -7.69 -7.44 -1.75
C LEU A 19 -8.39 -8.69 -2.30
N LEU A 20 -8.10 -9.87 -1.73
CA LEU A 20 -8.80 -11.10 -2.12
C LEU A 20 -10.30 -11.02 -1.81
N SER A 21 -10.66 -10.42 -0.68
CA SER A 21 -12.07 -10.31 -0.25
C SER A 21 -12.91 -9.45 -1.18
N VAL A 22 -12.29 -8.51 -1.90
CA VAL A 22 -12.99 -7.63 -2.84
C VAL A 22 -12.91 -8.10 -4.29
N GLY A 23 -12.38 -9.31 -4.52
CA GLY A 23 -12.49 -9.98 -5.80
C GLY A 23 -11.19 -10.23 -6.56
N TYR A 24 -10.04 -9.76 -6.07
CA TYR A 24 -8.76 -10.08 -6.70
C TYR A 24 -8.39 -11.53 -6.44
N ASN A 25 -7.75 -12.18 -7.41
CA ASN A 25 -7.27 -13.54 -7.22
C ASN A 25 -5.83 -13.55 -6.66
N PRO A 26 -5.37 -14.69 -6.10
CA PRO A 26 -4.03 -14.77 -5.49
C PRO A 26 -2.86 -14.58 -6.47
N LEU A 27 -3.09 -14.70 -7.76
CA LEU A 27 -2.05 -14.45 -8.77
C LEU A 27 -1.85 -12.96 -8.98
N ASP A 28 -2.91 -12.17 -8.80
CA ASP A 28 -2.88 -10.73 -9.02
C ASP A 28 -2.63 -9.94 -7.73
N ALA A 29 -2.99 -10.50 -6.57
CA ALA A 29 -2.79 -9.86 -5.27
C ALA A 29 -2.03 -10.82 -4.35
N HIS A 30 -0.77 -10.48 -4.04
CA HIS A 30 0.06 -11.37 -3.22
C HIS A 30 1.13 -10.59 -2.46
N ARG A 31 1.63 -11.22 -1.39
CA ARG A 31 2.78 -10.69 -0.66
C ARG A 31 4.05 -10.94 -1.48
N ASN A 32 4.91 -9.92 -1.52
CA ASN A 32 6.24 -10.08 -2.11
C ASN A 32 7.19 -10.63 -1.04
N VAL A 33 7.36 -11.96 -1.02
CA VAL A 33 8.22 -12.64 -0.05
C VAL A 33 9.66 -12.75 -0.54
N LEU A 34 9.91 -12.57 -1.84
CA LEU A 34 11.24 -12.61 -2.43
C LEU A 34 11.81 -11.20 -2.40
N LYS A 35 12.35 -10.82 -1.25
CA LYS A 35 13.02 -9.54 -1.08
C LYS A 35 14.48 -9.74 -1.45
N GLY A 36 14.83 -9.29 -2.65
CA GLY A 36 16.19 -9.28 -3.10
C GLY A 36 16.96 -8.12 -2.46
N LYS A 37 18.07 -7.74 -3.11
CA LYS A 37 18.93 -6.65 -2.67
C LYS A 37 18.17 -5.31 -2.65
N ASP A 38 17.25 -5.12 -3.59
CA ASP A 38 16.42 -3.93 -3.70
C ASP A 38 15.01 -4.24 -3.21
N ASP A 39 14.48 -3.37 -2.37
CA ASP A 39 13.12 -3.51 -1.86
C ASP A 39 12.12 -3.15 -2.97
N GLU A 40 11.22 -4.07 -3.29
CA GLU A 40 10.25 -3.94 -4.38
C GLU A 40 8.80 -3.89 -3.86
N GLY A 41 8.61 -3.53 -2.59
CA GLY A 41 7.30 -3.43 -1.97
C GLY A 41 6.85 -4.70 -1.26
N ASP A 42 5.90 -4.55 -0.36
CA ASP A 42 5.45 -5.64 0.53
C ASP A 42 4.30 -6.45 -0.05
N VAL A 43 3.35 -5.78 -0.70
CA VAL A 43 2.19 -6.41 -1.35
C VAL A 43 2.10 -5.90 -2.77
N TRP A 44 1.94 -6.81 -3.71
CA TRP A 44 1.80 -6.49 -5.12
C TRP A 44 0.35 -6.70 -5.57
N LEU A 45 -0.12 -5.78 -6.41
CA LEU A 45 -1.43 -5.89 -7.06
C LEU A 45 -1.25 -5.66 -8.55
N ARG A 46 -1.61 -6.67 -9.35
CA ARG A 46 -1.61 -6.56 -10.80
C ARG A 46 -2.98 -6.10 -11.27
N GLU A 47 -2.99 -5.00 -11.99
CA GLU A 47 -4.17 -4.45 -12.65
C GLU A 47 -3.92 -4.37 -14.15
N ALA A 48 -4.99 -4.24 -14.93
CA ALA A 48 -4.89 -4.07 -16.37
C ALA A 48 -4.02 -2.86 -16.75
N SER A 49 -4.02 -1.84 -15.93
CA SER A 49 -3.24 -0.61 -16.13
C SER A 49 -1.77 -0.72 -15.71
N GLY A 50 -1.38 -1.80 -15.03
CA GLY A 50 -0.01 -2.03 -14.60
C GLY A 50 0.10 -2.53 -13.16
N LEU A 51 1.34 -2.72 -12.72
CA LEU A 51 1.64 -3.18 -11.37
C LEU A 51 1.51 -2.05 -10.36
N ILE A 52 0.90 -2.37 -9.23
CA ILE A 52 0.81 -1.47 -8.06
C ILE A 52 1.52 -2.16 -6.91
N VAL A 53 2.38 -1.43 -6.21
CA VAL A 53 3.06 -1.92 -5.01
C VAL A 53 2.55 -1.17 -3.79
N PHE A 54 2.40 -1.89 -2.69
CA PHE A 54 2.03 -1.32 -1.41
C PHE A 54 3.16 -1.54 -0.41
N GLU A 55 3.62 -0.46 0.21
CA GLU A 55 4.42 -0.52 1.43
C GLU A 55 3.45 -0.59 2.60
N VAL A 56 3.58 -1.59 3.45
CA VAL A 56 2.62 -1.82 4.55
C VAL A 56 3.35 -1.71 5.89
N LYS A 57 2.85 -0.85 6.74
CA LYS A 57 3.37 -0.65 8.11
C LYS A 57 2.30 -1.04 9.12
N GLY A 58 2.66 -1.91 10.06
CA GLY A 58 1.75 -2.38 11.09
C GLY A 58 2.24 -2.10 12.50
N GLY A 59 1.39 -2.40 13.47
CA GLY A 59 1.69 -2.30 14.89
C GLY A 59 1.60 -0.89 15.44
N LYS A 60 2.09 -0.74 16.67
CA LYS A 60 2.00 0.52 17.41
C LYS A 60 2.69 1.67 16.69
N SER A 61 3.84 1.43 16.09
CA SER A 61 4.56 2.49 15.36
C SER A 61 3.74 3.06 14.21
N ALA A 62 2.99 2.22 13.50
CA ALA A 62 2.11 2.67 12.43
C ALA A 62 0.90 3.42 12.96
N LYS A 63 0.29 2.91 14.03
CA LYS A 63 -0.90 3.52 14.65
C LYS A 63 -0.62 4.92 15.21
N ASP A 64 0.61 5.13 15.71
CA ASP A 64 1.03 6.38 16.39
C ASP A 64 1.95 7.24 15.51
N ALA A 65 2.08 6.96 14.24
CA ALA A 65 3.05 7.62 13.37
C ALA A 65 2.80 9.13 13.23
N SER A 66 3.87 9.91 13.33
CA SER A 66 3.85 11.34 13.05
C SER A 66 3.78 11.61 11.55
N PHE A 67 3.44 12.84 11.16
CA PHE A 67 3.48 13.26 9.76
C PHE A 67 4.86 13.07 9.13
N GLN A 68 5.92 13.35 9.90
CA GLN A 68 7.29 13.16 9.42
C GLN A 68 7.56 11.69 9.12
N GLN A 69 7.13 10.79 10.00
CA GLN A 69 7.30 9.36 9.80
C GLN A 69 6.50 8.87 8.60
N ILE A 70 5.28 9.32 8.42
CA ILE A 70 4.45 8.99 7.26
C ILE A 70 5.16 9.44 5.98
N GLY A 71 5.70 10.64 5.96
CA GLY A 71 6.44 11.16 4.81
C GLY A 71 7.64 10.29 4.43
N LYS A 72 8.41 9.84 5.43
CA LYS A 72 9.56 8.94 5.20
C LYS A 72 9.12 7.59 4.64
N TRP A 73 8.07 7.01 5.19
CA TRP A 73 7.55 5.73 4.69
C TRP A 73 6.98 5.87 3.28
N TYR A 74 6.37 7.02 2.98
CA TYR A 74 5.88 7.27 1.62
C TYR A 74 7.02 7.36 0.61
N GLU A 75 8.16 7.96 0.99
CA GLU A 75 9.37 7.97 0.16
C GLU A 75 9.87 6.54 -0.09
N GLU A 76 9.80 5.65 0.91
CA GLU A 76 10.12 4.23 0.74
C GLU A 76 9.19 3.59 -0.30
N ALA A 77 7.89 3.86 -0.22
CA ALA A 77 6.91 3.35 -1.18
C ALA A 77 7.22 3.79 -2.61
N GLU A 78 7.61 5.05 -2.78
CA GLU A 78 8.00 5.56 -4.09
C GLU A 78 9.27 4.90 -4.63
N LYS A 79 10.25 4.65 -3.75
CA LYS A 79 11.48 3.95 -4.11
C LYS A 79 11.19 2.50 -4.51
N GLU A 80 10.32 1.83 -3.77
CA GLU A 80 9.90 0.47 -4.07
C GLU A 80 9.17 0.39 -5.40
N ARG A 81 8.34 1.37 -5.71
CA ARG A 81 7.70 1.49 -7.02
C ARG A 81 8.74 1.53 -8.14
N ASP A 82 9.77 2.34 -7.98
CA ASP A 82 10.84 2.44 -8.97
C ASP A 82 11.61 1.13 -9.10
N ASN A 83 11.95 0.49 -7.97
CA ASN A 83 12.67 -0.78 -7.96
C ASN A 83 11.86 -1.90 -8.64
N ALA A 84 10.55 -1.92 -8.46
CA ALA A 84 9.67 -2.92 -9.04
C ALA A 84 9.22 -2.59 -10.46
N ASP A 85 9.59 -1.42 -10.98
CA ASP A 85 9.06 -0.88 -12.24
C ASP A 85 7.53 -0.88 -12.24
N ALA A 86 6.95 -0.50 -11.09
CA ALA A 86 5.51 -0.45 -10.91
C ALA A 86 4.97 0.92 -11.36
N ARG A 87 3.70 0.93 -11.74
CA ARG A 87 3.02 2.16 -12.15
C ARG A 87 2.73 3.05 -10.96
N PHE A 88 2.32 2.47 -9.83
CA PHE A 88 2.02 3.21 -8.60
C PHE A 88 2.64 2.53 -7.40
N GLY A 89 3.04 3.32 -6.42
CA GLY A 89 3.45 2.87 -5.10
C GLY A 89 2.66 3.63 -4.04
N PHE A 90 1.99 2.90 -3.15
CA PHE A 90 1.16 3.46 -2.11
C PHE A 90 1.62 2.97 -0.74
N LEU A 91 1.39 3.79 0.28
CA LEU A 91 1.66 3.43 1.66
C LEU A 91 0.33 3.06 2.35
N VAL A 92 0.33 1.93 3.06
CA VAL A 92 -0.80 1.53 3.91
C VAL A 92 -0.30 1.40 5.34
N THR A 93 -0.99 2.03 6.29
CA THR A 93 -0.64 1.95 7.69
C THR A 93 -1.81 1.39 8.50
N GLN A 94 -1.49 0.50 9.44
CA GLN A 94 -2.49 -0.02 10.36
C GLN A 94 -3.08 1.13 11.17
N ARG A 95 -4.41 1.17 11.21
CA ARG A 95 -5.16 2.24 11.89
C ARG A 95 -5.48 1.84 13.31
N ALA A 96 -5.29 2.75 14.26
CA ALA A 96 -5.64 2.53 15.65
C ALA A 96 -7.12 2.16 15.81
N GLY A 97 -7.39 1.13 16.60
CA GLY A 97 -8.76 0.66 16.85
C GLY A 97 -9.34 -0.20 15.74
N VAL A 98 -8.58 -0.47 14.68
CA VAL A 98 -9.06 -1.27 13.53
C VAL A 98 -8.17 -2.50 13.37
N GLY A 99 -8.71 -3.67 13.66
CA GLY A 99 -7.97 -4.94 13.62
C GLY A 99 -7.70 -5.44 12.20
N TYR A 100 -6.93 -6.52 12.13
CA TYR A 100 -6.51 -7.12 10.85
C TYR A 100 -7.67 -7.51 9.93
N PRO A 101 -8.80 -8.07 10.42
CA PRO A 101 -9.92 -8.44 9.53
C PRO A 101 -10.59 -7.25 8.84
N ARG A 102 -10.31 -6.02 9.31
CA ARG A 102 -10.90 -4.80 8.78
C ARG A 102 -9.86 -3.92 8.10
N ALA A 103 -8.84 -4.51 7.49
CA ALA A 103 -7.75 -3.76 6.85
C ALA A 103 -8.25 -2.79 5.76
N GLY A 104 -9.41 -3.01 5.18
CA GLY A 104 -10.03 -2.06 4.26
C GLY A 104 -10.27 -0.68 4.87
N ASP A 105 -10.42 -0.60 6.19
CA ASP A 105 -10.60 0.65 6.93
C ASP A 105 -9.26 1.26 7.40
N TRP A 106 -8.14 0.62 7.12
CA TRP A 106 -6.82 1.17 7.42
C TRP A 106 -6.53 2.38 6.55
N TRP A 107 -5.54 3.17 6.96
CA TRP A 107 -5.14 4.36 6.21
C TRP A 107 -4.29 4.01 5.00
N ALA A 108 -4.59 4.64 3.87
CA ALA A 108 -3.79 4.57 2.67
C ALA A 108 -3.37 5.98 2.28
N TYR A 109 -2.11 6.12 1.86
CA TYR A 109 -1.53 7.41 1.48
C TYR A 109 -1.11 7.35 0.02
N ALA A 110 -1.45 8.39 -0.70
CA ALA A 110 -1.09 8.56 -2.11
C ALA A 110 -0.89 10.04 -2.39
N SER A 111 -0.09 10.36 -3.40
CA SER A 111 -0.05 11.73 -3.89
C SER A 111 -1.36 12.06 -4.60
N LEU A 112 -1.76 13.32 -4.55
CA LEU A 112 -2.96 13.76 -5.26
C LEU A 112 -2.84 13.50 -6.77
N GLY A 113 -1.64 13.71 -7.33
CA GLY A 113 -1.38 13.41 -8.73
C GLY A 113 -1.65 11.95 -9.08
N ASP A 114 -1.17 11.02 -8.25
CA ASP A 114 -1.39 9.59 -8.49
C ASP A 114 -2.86 9.21 -8.39
N LEU A 115 -3.60 9.79 -7.42
CA LEU A 115 -5.04 9.54 -7.31
C LEU A 115 -5.80 9.99 -8.57
N ILE A 116 -5.41 11.13 -9.12
CA ILE A 116 -5.99 11.62 -10.38
C ILE A 116 -5.60 10.70 -11.54
N ASN A 117 -4.34 10.30 -11.61
CA ASN A 117 -3.82 9.46 -12.69
C ASN A 117 -4.42 8.04 -12.69
N LEU A 118 -4.93 7.57 -11.56
CA LEU A 118 -5.68 6.31 -11.51
C LEU A 118 -6.95 6.34 -12.37
N ARG A 119 -7.54 7.51 -12.56
CA ARG A 119 -8.85 7.69 -13.21
C ARG A 119 -8.78 8.43 -14.55
N THR A 120 -7.64 8.99 -14.90
CA THR A 120 -7.47 9.77 -16.12
C THR A 120 -6.17 9.39 -16.81
N ASN A 121 -6.08 9.76 -18.11
CA ASN A 121 -4.84 9.58 -18.88
C ASN A 121 -3.94 10.83 -18.81
N PHE A 122 -4.30 11.81 -18.00
CA PHE A 122 -3.45 12.98 -17.81
C PHE A 122 -2.37 12.66 -16.80
N GLU A 123 -1.11 12.84 -17.20
CA GLU A 123 -0.01 12.82 -16.25
C GLU A 123 -0.07 14.11 -15.44
N ARG A 124 -0.48 13.98 -14.19
CA ARG A 124 -0.48 15.09 -13.27
C ARG A 124 0.56 14.87 -12.18
N ILE A 125 1.49 15.81 -12.09
CA ILE A 125 2.51 15.81 -11.04
C ILE A 125 2.03 16.75 -9.93
N ASP A 126 1.53 16.16 -8.85
CA ASP A 126 1.13 16.89 -7.67
C ASP A 126 1.49 16.03 -6.47
N ASN A 127 2.48 16.46 -5.72
CA ASN A 127 3.05 15.68 -4.60
C ASN A 127 2.31 15.87 -3.27
N THR A 128 1.18 16.58 -3.27
CA THR A 128 0.37 16.71 -2.07
C THR A 128 -0.06 15.33 -1.59
N LEU A 129 0.33 14.98 -0.37
CA LEU A 129 0.00 13.69 0.21
C LEU A 129 -1.44 13.69 0.71
N VAL A 130 -2.21 12.68 0.31
CA VAL A 130 -3.62 12.51 0.67
C VAL A 130 -3.78 11.22 1.44
N ARG A 131 -4.58 11.25 2.49
CA ARG A 131 -4.94 10.08 3.29
C ARG A 131 -6.40 9.72 3.06
N ILE A 132 -6.64 8.48 2.65
CA ILE A 132 -7.97 7.89 2.51
C ILE A 132 -7.95 6.50 3.12
N THR A 133 -9.06 5.79 3.15
CA THR A 133 -9.02 4.38 3.57
C THR A 133 -8.52 3.50 2.43
N LEU A 134 -7.99 2.33 2.78
CA LEU A 134 -7.59 1.35 1.77
C LEU A 134 -8.77 0.97 0.87
N ALA A 135 -9.97 0.82 1.44
CA ALA A 135 -11.18 0.53 0.66
C ALA A 135 -11.48 1.61 -0.38
N GLU A 136 -11.35 2.88 -0.01
CA GLU A 136 -11.53 4.00 -0.93
C GLU A 136 -10.49 3.99 -2.05
N LEU A 137 -9.22 3.74 -1.70
CA LEU A 137 -8.15 3.64 -2.68
C LEU A 137 -8.41 2.48 -3.67
N VAL A 138 -8.81 1.32 -3.18
CA VAL A 138 -9.10 0.16 -4.01
C VAL A 138 -10.26 0.43 -4.97
N LYS A 139 -11.27 1.17 -4.54
CA LYS A 139 -12.36 1.60 -5.45
C LYS A 139 -11.83 2.47 -6.58
N LEU A 140 -10.91 3.38 -6.29
CA LEU A 140 -10.30 4.23 -7.32
C LEU A 140 -9.43 3.41 -8.28
N ILE A 141 -8.70 2.43 -7.77
CA ILE A 141 -7.86 1.52 -8.57
C ILE A 141 -8.73 0.67 -9.49
N HIS A 142 -9.76 0.06 -8.94
CA HIS A 142 -10.61 -0.88 -9.67
C HIS A 142 -11.57 -0.16 -10.63
N GLY A 143 -11.95 1.02 -10.30
CA GLY A 143 -12.85 1.81 -11.11
C GLY A 143 -14.28 1.46 -10.94
#